data_1c99bf5ff85c1f63cef65eaf5a2ffe54
#
_entry.id   1c99bf5ff85c1f63cef65eaf5a2ffe54
#
_cell.length_a   1.000
_cell.length_b   1.000
_cell.length_c   1.000
_cell.angle_alpha   90.00
_cell.angle_beta   90.00
_cell.angle_gamma   90.00
#
_symmetry.space_group_name_H-M   'P 1'
#
loop_
_entity.id
_entity.type
_entity.pdbx_description
1 polymer ?
#
loop_
_entity_poly.entity_id
_entity_poly.type
_entity_poly.pdbx_seq_one_letter_code
_entity_poly.pdbx_strand_id
1 'polypeptide(L)'
;MQSYSMIFLDIDGTLLDSRYQVSPATQGLLSSLEAQGVPVVLCSARPPVGIRLVEEQAGVHGPMICYSGALTLSPQGQVVDQAPLDSQRALAFQAFVRAEFPCVAVNAYQYENWLVEPDQLTLPWVLEEGRAVHSNPIPRSIDPSAPVHKLLCIGPPEDIASLRKKAAQAFEELNLVQSASTYLEVLAP
;
A
#
# COMPACT_ATOMS: atom_id res chain seq x y z
N MET A 1 -33.85 15.84 0.28
CA MET A 1 -32.72 15.07 0.87
C MET A 1 -31.56 15.19 -0.09
N GLN A 2 -30.35 15.51 0.38
CA GLN A 2 -29.15 15.39 -0.47
C GLN A 2 -28.94 13.90 -0.73
N SER A 3 -28.89 13.49 -2.01
CA SER A 3 -28.53 12.15 -2.40
C SER A 3 -27.03 12.13 -2.70
N TYR A 4 -26.27 11.28 -2.02
CA TYR A 4 -24.86 11.01 -2.35
C TYR A 4 -24.81 9.95 -3.46
N SER A 5 -23.92 10.16 -4.43
CA SER A 5 -23.73 9.22 -5.55
C SER A 5 -22.70 8.15 -5.26
N MET A 6 -21.80 8.42 -4.29
CA MET A 6 -20.67 7.54 -3.93
C MET A 6 -20.08 8.03 -2.60
N ILE A 7 -19.46 7.12 -1.85
CA ILE A 7 -18.76 7.43 -0.60
C ILE A 7 -17.34 6.91 -0.69
N PHE A 8 -16.36 7.76 -0.38
CA PHE A 8 -14.96 7.39 -0.22
C PHE A 8 -14.64 7.30 1.26
N LEU A 9 -14.03 6.20 1.67
CA LEU A 9 -13.82 5.90 3.08
C LEU A 9 -12.39 5.43 3.31
N ASP A 10 -11.66 6.17 4.12
CA ASP A 10 -10.35 5.77 4.59
C ASP A 10 -10.45 4.63 5.61
N ILE A 11 -9.43 3.77 5.65
CA ILE A 11 -9.42 2.55 6.45
C ILE A 11 -8.80 2.79 7.83
N ASP A 12 -7.53 3.17 7.86
CA ASP A 12 -6.74 3.17 9.08
C ASP A 12 -6.98 4.43 9.91
N GLY A 13 -7.50 4.27 11.12
CA GLY A 13 -7.87 5.40 11.99
C GLY A 13 -9.21 6.06 11.63
N THR A 14 -9.94 5.54 10.64
CA THR A 14 -11.27 6.02 10.22
C THR A 14 -12.32 4.91 10.28
N LEU A 15 -12.22 3.89 9.41
CA LEU A 15 -13.15 2.77 9.36
C LEU A 15 -12.87 1.74 10.46
N LEU A 16 -11.59 1.46 10.71
CA LEU A 16 -11.15 0.50 11.71
C LEU A 16 -10.96 1.16 13.08
N ASP A 17 -11.42 0.48 14.13
CA ASP A 17 -11.18 0.86 15.52
C ASP A 17 -9.73 0.51 15.95
N SER A 18 -9.39 0.81 17.22
CA SER A 18 -8.06 0.52 17.80
C SER A 18 -7.73 -0.98 17.90
N ARG A 19 -8.68 -1.86 17.65
CA ARG A 19 -8.51 -3.32 17.56
C ARG A 19 -8.50 -3.82 16.12
N TYR A 20 -8.42 -2.92 15.15
CA TYR A 20 -8.49 -3.20 13.72
C TYR A 20 -9.80 -3.90 13.32
N GLN A 21 -10.93 -3.47 13.92
CA GLN A 21 -12.25 -4.03 13.66
C GLN A 21 -13.22 -2.96 13.16
N VAL A 22 -14.09 -3.37 12.22
CA VAL A 22 -15.25 -2.57 11.81
C VAL A 22 -16.39 -2.82 12.79
N SER A 23 -16.94 -1.75 13.38
CA SER A 23 -18.03 -1.92 14.35
C SER A 23 -19.31 -2.48 13.69
N PRO A 24 -20.13 -3.28 14.42
CA PRO A 24 -21.41 -3.78 13.90
C PRO A 24 -22.36 -2.66 13.44
N ALA A 25 -22.34 -1.52 14.11
CA ALA A 25 -23.13 -0.35 13.72
C ALA A 25 -22.68 0.21 12.35
N THR A 26 -21.36 0.29 12.14
CA THR A 26 -20.77 0.72 10.86
C THR A 26 -21.08 -0.28 9.75
N GLN A 27 -20.96 -1.58 10.00
CA GLN A 27 -21.31 -2.63 9.04
C GLN A 27 -22.78 -2.49 8.59
N GLY A 28 -23.72 -2.33 9.53
CA GLY A 28 -25.14 -2.15 9.23
C GLY A 28 -25.43 -0.90 8.40
N LEU A 29 -24.72 0.22 8.67
CA LEU A 29 -24.83 1.44 7.88
C LEU A 29 -24.32 1.24 6.45
N LEU A 30 -23.14 0.66 6.28
CA LEU A 30 -22.52 0.43 4.98
C LEU A 30 -23.40 -0.51 4.12
N SER A 31 -23.89 -1.60 4.68
CA SER A 31 -24.82 -2.51 4.01
C SER A 31 -26.12 -1.80 3.57
N SER A 32 -26.62 -0.87 4.41
CA SER A 32 -27.80 -0.08 4.05
C SER A 32 -27.52 0.90 2.88
N LEU A 33 -26.33 1.44 2.78
CA LEU A 33 -25.91 2.32 1.69
C LEU A 33 -25.82 1.55 0.37
N GLU A 34 -25.17 0.39 0.38
CA GLU A 34 -25.08 -0.48 -0.80
C GLU A 34 -26.47 -0.93 -1.29
N ALA A 35 -27.37 -1.29 -0.35
CA ALA A 35 -28.75 -1.65 -0.70
C ALA A 35 -29.54 -0.49 -1.34
N GLN A 36 -29.14 0.76 -1.10
CA GLN A 36 -29.67 1.96 -1.73
C GLN A 36 -28.98 2.30 -3.06
N GLY A 37 -28.01 1.49 -3.50
CA GLY A 37 -27.25 1.72 -4.72
C GLY A 37 -26.18 2.80 -4.59
N VAL A 38 -25.73 3.12 -3.36
CA VAL A 38 -24.63 4.06 -3.10
C VAL A 38 -23.33 3.25 -2.94
N PRO A 39 -22.41 3.28 -3.92
CA PRO A 39 -21.15 2.56 -3.83
C PRO A 39 -20.28 3.09 -2.70
N VAL A 40 -19.62 2.19 -1.99
CA VAL A 40 -18.61 2.51 -0.98
C VAL A 40 -17.24 2.19 -1.58
N VAL A 41 -16.35 3.19 -1.66
CA VAL A 41 -14.98 3.06 -2.16
C VAL A 41 -14.03 3.11 -0.98
N LEU A 42 -13.31 2.02 -0.73
CA LEU A 42 -12.27 2.00 0.29
C LEU A 42 -10.97 2.59 -0.26
N CYS A 43 -10.35 3.49 0.52
CA CYS A 43 -9.13 4.21 0.15
C CYS A 43 -8.06 3.93 1.21
N SER A 44 -6.87 3.45 0.80
CA SER A 44 -5.80 3.17 1.77
C SER A 44 -4.42 3.14 1.11
N ALA A 45 -3.37 3.26 1.93
CA ALA A 45 -1.99 2.95 1.55
C ALA A 45 -1.72 1.43 1.42
N ARG A 46 -2.68 0.59 1.79
CA ARG A 46 -2.59 -0.88 1.77
C ARG A 46 -2.56 -1.44 0.35
N PRO A 47 -1.99 -2.65 0.16
CA PRO A 47 -2.16 -3.41 -1.07
C PRO A 47 -3.62 -3.89 -1.23
N PRO A 48 -4.05 -4.26 -2.46
CA PRO A 48 -5.41 -4.74 -2.72
C PRO A 48 -5.85 -5.88 -1.79
N VAL A 49 -4.97 -6.85 -1.52
CA VAL A 49 -5.26 -7.96 -0.61
C VAL A 49 -5.61 -7.47 0.80
N GLY A 50 -4.90 -6.45 1.30
CA GLY A 50 -5.17 -5.87 2.62
C GLY A 50 -6.49 -5.07 2.67
N ILE A 51 -6.91 -4.46 1.56
CA ILE A 51 -8.21 -3.77 1.47
C ILE A 51 -9.34 -4.80 1.38
N ARG A 52 -9.19 -5.90 0.63
CA ARG A 52 -10.21 -6.97 0.53
C ARG A 52 -10.55 -7.59 1.89
N LEU A 53 -9.56 -7.78 2.76
CA LEU A 53 -9.82 -8.25 4.13
C LEU A 53 -10.72 -7.28 4.92
N VAL A 54 -10.60 -5.99 4.67
CA VAL A 54 -11.45 -4.97 5.28
C VAL A 54 -12.83 -4.92 4.62
N GLU A 55 -12.91 -5.08 3.30
CA GLU A 55 -14.20 -5.22 2.58
C GLU A 55 -15.03 -6.38 3.13
N GLU A 56 -14.42 -7.56 3.29
CA GLU A 56 -15.06 -8.74 3.87
C GLU A 56 -15.56 -8.45 5.29
N GLN A 57 -14.73 -7.82 6.11
CA GLN A 57 -15.09 -7.45 7.48
C GLN A 57 -16.20 -6.39 7.52
N ALA A 58 -16.19 -5.42 6.62
CA ALA A 58 -17.17 -4.35 6.53
C ALA A 58 -18.50 -4.80 5.90
N GLY A 59 -18.52 -5.94 5.19
CA GLY A 59 -19.65 -6.44 4.44
C GLY A 59 -19.97 -5.59 3.22
N VAL A 60 -18.96 -4.98 2.58
CA VAL A 60 -19.09 -4.18 1.35
C VAL A 60 -18.27 -4.79 0.21
N HIS A 61 -18.65 -4.46 -1.02
CA HIS A 61 -17.93 -4.93 -2.20
C HIS A 61 -17.94 -3.85 -3.29
N GLY A 62 -17.03 -2.90 -3.15
CA GLY A 62 -16.93 -1.73 -4.00
C GLY A 62 -15.64 -1.63 -4.80
N PRO A 63 -15.45 -0.54 -5.54
CA PRO A 63 -14.14 -0.15 -6.04
C PRO A 63 -13.18 0.13 -4.88
N MET A 64 -11.88 -0.01 -5.13
CA MET A 64 -10.87 0.29 -4.12
C MET A 64 -9.75 1.17 -4.68
N ILE A 65 -9.26 2.08 -3.85
CA ILE A 65 -8.10 2.93 -4.12
C ILE A 65 -6.95 2.44 -3.22
N CYS A 66 -5.94 1.85 -3.84
CA CYS A 66 -4.82 1.19 -3.19
C CYS A 66 -3.56 2.05 -3.28
N TYR A 67 -2.57 1.77 -2.41
CA TYR A 67 -1.24 2.39 -2.45
C TYR A 67 -1.31 3.92 -2.48
N SER A 68 -2.17 4.51 -1.64
CA SER A 68 -2.37 5.98 -1.55
C SER A 68 -2.76 6.64 -2.88
N GLY A 69 -3.49 5.93 -3.76
CA GLY A 69 -3.94 6.43 -5.05
C GLY A 69 -3.17 5.90 -6.26
N ALA A 70 -2.06 5.17 -6.06
CA ALA A 70 -1.26 4.67 -7.18
C ALA A 70 -1.93 3.55 -7.99
N LEU A 71 -3.00 2.92 -7.45
CA LEU A 71 -3.77 1.88 -8.15
C LEU A 71 -5.23 1.95 -7.74
N THR A 72 -6.12 2.09 -8.72
CA THR A 72 -7.57 2.02 -8.52
C THR A 72 -8.12 0.78 -9.22
N LEU A 73 -8.86 -0.05 -8.49
CA LEU A 73 -9.47 -1.28 -8.99
C LEU A 73 -11.00 -1.20 -8.95
N SER A 74 -11.64 -1.81 -9.95
CA SER A 74 -13.08 -2.07 -9.91
C SER A 74 -13.43 -3.16 -8.89
N PRO A 75 -14.71 -3.37 -8.53
CA PRO A 75 -15.12 -4.49 -7.69
C PRO A 75 -14.69 -5.86 -8.23
N GLN A 76 -14.52 -6.00 -9.54
CA GLN A 76 -14.07 -7.23 -10.21
C GLN A 76 -12.54 -7.35 -10.30
N GLY A 77 -11.78 -6.42 -9.69
CA GLY A 77 -10.31 -6.40 -9.69
C GLY A 77 -9.69 -5.90 -11.00
N GLN A 78 -10.47 -5.27 -11.89
CA GLN A 78 -9.93 -4.67 -13.11
C GLN A 78 -9.32 -3.30 -12.81
N VAL A 79 -8.20 -2.99 -13.43
CA VAL A 79 -7.56 -1.67 -13.29
C VAL A 79 -8.46 -0.60 -13.93
N VAL A 80 -8.90 0.35 -13.12
CA VAL A 80 -9.68 1.52 -13.54
C VAL A 80 -8.76 2.69 -13.84
N ASP A 81 -7.77 2.90 -12.97
CA ASP A 81 -6.78 3.96 -13.09
C ASP A 81 -5.50 3.57 -12.34
N GLN A 82 -4.37 4.14 -12.77
CA GLN A 82 -3.09 3.90 -12.09
C GLN A 82 -2.09 5.04 -12.31
N ALA A 83 -1.28 5.31 -11.29
CA ALA A 83 -0.16 6.26 -11.31
C ALA A 83 1.11 5.55 -10.81
N PRO A 84 1.74 4.68 -11.61
CA PRO A 84 2.90 3.92 -11.18
C PRO A 84 4.17 4.76 -11.21
N LEU A 85 5.15 4.36 -10.40
CA LEU A 85 6.54 4.77 -10.56
C LEU A 85 7.08 4.23 -11.89
N ASP A 86 7.95 4.99 -12.52
CA ASP A 86 8.79 4.48 -13.60
C ASP A 86 9.65 3.31 -13.09
N SER A 87 9.61 2.17 -13.80
CA SER A 87 10.27 0.93 -13.35
C SER A 87 11.79 1.07 -13.28
N GLN A 88 12.41 1.88 -14.16
CA GLN A 88 13.85 2.12 -14.11
C GLN A 88 14.23 2.98 -12.90
N ARG A 89 13.38 3.95 -12.54
CA ARG A 89 13.54 4.74 -11.32
C ARG A 89 13.35 3.89 -10.06
N ALA A 90 12.38 2.99 -10.05
CA ALA A 90 12.18 2.05 -8.95
C ALA A 90 13.40 1.14 -8.76
N LEU A 91 13.97 0.61 -9.84
CA LEU A 91 15.19 -0.20 -9.81
C LEU A 91 16.41 0.59 -9.35
N ALA A 92 16.58 1.84 -9.84
CA ALA A 92 17.65 2.72 -9.40
C ALA A 92 17.54 3.05 -7.90
N PHE A 93 16.34 3.32 -7.42
CA PHE A 93 16.07 3.56 -6.01
C PHE A 93 16.37 2.31 -5.15
N GLN A 94 15.92 1.14 -5.58
CA GLN A 94 16.23 -0.13 -4.90
C GLN A 94 17.74 -0.37 -4.82
N ALA A 95 18.48 -0.15 -5.92
CA ALA A 95 19.94 -0.30 -5.96
C ALA A 95 20.63 0.69 -5.00
N PHE A 96 20.16 1.93 -4.96
CA PHE A 96 20.66 2.95 -4.03
C PHE A 96 20.46 2.53 -2.56
N VAL A 97 19.26 2.07 -2.20
CA VAL A 97 18.97 1.62 -0.83
C VAL A 97 19.86 0.43 -0.46
N ARG A 98 20.00 -0.55 -1.33
CA ARG A 98 20.82 -1.75 -1.07
C ARG A 98 22.31 -1.41 -0.87
N ALA A 99 22.82 -0.41 -1.58
CA ALA A 99 24.21 0.01 -1.47
C ALA A 99 24.50 0.81 -0.18
N GLU A 100 23.61 1.73 0.18
CA GLU A 100 23.82 2.69 1.26
C GLU A 100 23.22 2.24 2.61
N PHE A 101 22.19 1.36 2.57
CA PHE A 101 21.38 0.96 3.73
C PHE A 101 21.11 -0.55 3.72
N PRO A 102 22.13 -1.40 3.89
CA PRO A 102 21.98 -2.86 3.74
C PRO A 102 21.04 -3.51 4.78
N CYS A 103 20.73 -2.82 5.89
CA CYS A 103 19.77 -3.27 6.90
C CYS A 103 18.32 -2.89 6.59
N VAL A 104 18.08 -2.12 5.51
CA VAL A 104 16.75 -1.72 5.08
C VAL A 104 16.23 -2.68 4.03
N ALA A 105 15.07 -3.28 4.28
CA ALA A 105 14.37 -4.10 3.29
C ALA A 105 13.62 -3.21 2.31
N VAL A 106 13.72 -3.53 1.01
CA VAL A 106 12.92 -2.87 -0.05
C VAL A 106 11.86 -3.84 -0.53
N ASN A 107 10.61 -3.50 -0.24
CA ASN A 107 9.43 -4.22 -0.68
C ASN A 107 8.85 -3.50 -1.89
N ALA A 108 8.67 -4.19 -3.01
CA ALA A 108 8.09 -3.62 -4.22
C ALA A 108 6.70 -4.18 -4.47
N TYR A 109 5.78 -3.32 -4.90
CA TYR A 109 4.41 -3.71 -5.20
C TYR A 109 4.10 -3.45 -6.67
N GLN A 110 3.82 -4.53 -7.40
CA GLN A 110 3.41 -4.51 -8.81
C GLN A 110 2.02 -5.15 -8.91
N TYR A 111 0.98 -4.33 -9.12
CA TYR A 111 -0.43 -4.72 -8.99
C TYR A 111 -0.70 -5.36 -7.61
N GLU A 112 -1.11 -6.62 -7.57
CA GLU A 112 -1.36 -7.37 -6.33
C GLU A 112 -0.12 -8.09 -5.79
N ASN A 113 0.98 -8.08 -6.54
CA ASN A 113 2.18 -8.81 -6.18
C ASN A 113 3.05 -7.99 -5.23
N TRP A 114 3.36 -8.56 -4.09
CA TRP A 114 4.40 -8.07 -3.18
C TRP A 114 5.70 -8.81 -3.46
N LEU A 115 6.69 -8.09 -3.95
CA LEU A 115 7.98 -8.62 -4.38
C LEU A 115 9.07 -8.21 -3.38
N VAL A 116 9.92 -9.16 -3.04
CA VAL A 116 11.11 -8.94 -2.21
C VAL A 116 12.28 -9.70 -2.81
N GLU A 117 13.45 -9.07 -2.86
CA GLU A 117 14.66 -9.74 -3.31
C GLU A 117 14.94 -10.98 -2.45
N PRO A 118 15.34 -12.12 -3.07
CA PRO A 118 15.49 -13.39 -2.35
C PRO A 118 16.42 -13.31 -1.13
N ASP A 119 17.46 -12.49 -1.17
CA ASP A 119 18.41 -12.30 -0.08
C ASP A 119 17.87 -11.44 1.08
N GLN A 120 16.79 -10.70 0.87
CA GLN A 120 16.13 -9.90 1.90
C GLN A 120 14.97 -10.60 2.61
N LEU A 121 14.51 -11.75 2.13
CA LEU A 121 13.35 -12.47 2.67
C LEU A 121 13.47 -12.84 4.16
N THR A 122 14.69 -13.04 4.64
CA THR A 122 14.97 -13.42 6.02
C THR A 122 15.14 -12.23 6.96
N LEU A 123 15.07 -11.01 6.45
CA LEU A 123 15.15 -9.82 7.30
C LEU A 123 13.94 -9.78 8.25
N PRO A 124 14.13 -9.47 9.53
CA PRO A 124 13.05 -9.43 10.51
C PRO A 124 11.88 -8.54 10.09
N TRP A 125 12.18 -7.41 9.44
CA TRP A 125 11.22 -6.43 8.94
C TRP A 125 10.27 -7.01 7.89
N VAL A 126 10.77 -7.86 6.97
CA VAL A 126 9.96 -8.53 5.95
C VAL A 126 9.04 -9.57 6.60
N LEU A 127 9.56 -10.33 7.56
CA LEU A 127 8.76 -11.33 8.28
C LEU A 127 7.66 -10.69 9.14
N GLU A 128 7.95 -9.54 9.75
CA GLU A 128 6.99 -8.78 10.54
C GLU A 128 5.89 -8.19 9.66
N GLU A 129 6.26 -7.56 8.54
CA GLU A 129 5.31 -7.03 7.56
C GLU A 129 4.37 -8.15 7.05
N GLY A 130 4.92 -9.33 6.70
CA GLY A 130 4.12 -10.47 6.26
C GLY A 130 3.05 -10.90 7.26
N ARG A 131 3.37 -10.83 8.56
CA ARG A 131 2.38 -11.09 9.61
C ARG A 131 1.34 -9.98 9.70
N ALA A 132 1.77 -8.71 9.59
CA ALA A 132 0.89 -7.56 9.72
C ALA A 132 -0.13 -7.48 8.57
N VAL A 133 0.28 -7.78 7.34
CA VAL A 133 -0.59 -7.73 6.16
C VAL A 133 -1.23 -9.08 5.80
N HIS A 134 -1.00 -10.13 6.59
CA HIS A 134 -1.48 -11.50 6.34
C HIS A 134 -1.15 -12.01 4.92
N SER A 135 0.05 -11.70 4.43
CA SER A 135 0.52 -12.05 3.09
C SER A 135 1.98 -12.45 3.13
N ASN A 136 2.42 -13.18 2.11
CA ASN A 136 3.82 -13.55 1.94
C ASN A 136 4.39 -12.89 0.69
N PRO A 137 5.62 -12.36 0.75
CA PRO A 137 6.27 -11.82 -0.42
C PRO A 137 6.61 -12.92 -1.43
N ILE A 138 6.60 -12.54 -2.69
CA ILE A 138 7.13 -13.36 -3.79
C ILE A 138 8.64 -13.11 -3.86
N PRO A 139 9.48 -14.16 -3.77
CA PRO A 139 10.94 -14.03 -3.86
C PRO A 139 11.35 -13.72 -5.31
N ARG A 140 11.25 -12.46 -5.69
CA ARG A 140 11.53 -12.01 -7.06
C ARG A 140 11.95 -10.54 -7.06
N SER A 141 12.87 -10.21 -7.99
CA SER A 141 13.20 -8.83 -8.34
C SER A 141 12.04 -8.11 -9.01
N ILE A 142 12.07 -6.78 -8.99
CA ILE A 142 11.16 -5.93 -9.75
C ILE A 142 11.19 -6.34 -11.23
N ASP A 143 10.03 -6.58 -11.81
CA ASP A 143 9.89 -6.79 -13.25
C ASP A 143 9.92 -5.43 -13.96
N PRO A 144 10.94 -5.14 -14.78
CA PRO A 144 11.05 -3.85 -15.46
C PRO A 144 9.95 -3.61 -16.52
N SER A 145 9.23 -4.66 -16.92
CA SER A 145 8.13 -4.55 -17.90
C SER A 145 6.77 -4.29 -17.26
N ALA A 146 6.65 -4.40 -15.93
CA ALA A 146 5.41 -4.17 -15.20
C ALA A 146 5.48 -2.87 -14.37
N PRO A 147 4.36 -2.15 -14.19
CA PRO A 147 4.32 -0.94 -13.40
C PRO A 147 4.62 -1.22 -11.92
N VAL A 148 5.36 -0.32 -11.27
CA VAL A 148 5.60 -0.35 -9.82
C VAL A 148 4.69 0.67 -9.14
N HIS A 149 3.74 0.22 -8.34
CA HIS A 149 2.77 1.12 -7.72
C HIS A 149 3.28 1.72 -6.41
N LYS A 150 4.16 1.01 -5.70
CA LYS A 150 4.76 1.47 -4.46
C LYS A 150 6.06 0.72 -4.17
N LEU A 151 7.06 1.42 -3.62
CA LEU A 151 8.12 0.79 -2.84
C LEU A 151 7.90 1.10 -1.36
N LEU A 152 8.13 0.11 -0.51
CA LEU A 152 8.08 0.26 0.94
C LEU A 152 9.44 -0.16 1.52
N CYS A 153 10.19 0.82 2.04
CA CYS A 153 11.42 0.58 2.77
C CYS A 153 11.11 0.38 4.24
N ILE A 154 11.58 -0.72 4.81
CA ILE A 154 11.39 -1.05 6.23
C ILE A 154 12.74 -1.34 6.86
N GLY A 155 13.03 -0.69 7.99
CA GLY A 155 14.33 -0.86 8.65
C GLY A 155 14.43 -0.12 9.97
N PRO A 156 15.64 -0.07 10.58
CA PRO A 156 15.90 0.69 11.79
C PRO A 156 15.50 2.16 11.64
N PRO A 157 14.92 2.78 12.67
CA PRO A 157 14.46 4.19 12.60
C PRO A 157 15.52 5.18 12.15
N GLU A 158 16.77 5.01 12.59
CA GLU A 158 17.91 5.85 12.21
C GLU A 158 18.28 5.71 10.74
N ASP A 159 18.20 4.47 10.19
CA ASP A 159 18.45 4.20 8.79
C ASP A 159 17.33 4.78 7.92
N ILE A 160 16.08 4.63 8.33
CA ILE A 160 14.92 5.19 7.62
C ILE A 160 14.97 6.73 7.59
N ALA A 161 15.30 7.36 8.71
CA ALA A 161 15.45 8.83 8.76
C ALA A 161 16.59 9.32 7.86
N SER A 162 17.73 8.62 7.87
CA SER A 162 18.89 8.91 7.01
C SER A 162 18.58 8.65 5.53
N LEU A 163 17.93 7.52 5.22
CA LEU A 163 17.47 7.18 3.89
C LEU A 163 16.57 8.27 3.32
N ARG A 164 15.53 8.66 4.07
CA ARG A 164 14.62 9.72 3.64
C ARG A 164 15.36 11.00 3.25
N LYS A 165 16.32 11.43 4.07
CA LYS A 165 17.12 12.65 3.82
C LYS A 165 17.98 12.55 2.57
N LYS A 166 18.69 11.42 2.38
CA LYS A 166 19.54 11.20 1.21
C LYS A 166 18.71 10.99 -0.06
N ALA A 167 17.63 10.22 0.03
CA ALA A 167 16.74 9.95 -1.09
C ALA A 167 16.05 11.23 -1.60
N ALA A 168 15.64 12.14 -0.72
CA ALA A 168 15.05 13.42 -1.12
C ALA A 168 16.01 14.31 -1.94
N GLN A 169 17.32 14.09 -1.84
CA GLN A 169 18.32 14.81 -2.63
C GLN A 169 18.66 14.08 -3.95
N ALA A 170 18.62 12.75 -3.95
CA ALA A 170 19.02 11.93 -5.09
C ALA A 170 17.86 11.61 -6.05
N PHE A 171 16.61 11.70 -5.57
CA PHE A 171 15.38 11.34 -6.27
C PHE A 171 14.31 12.40 -5.98
N GLU A 172 14.59 13.65 -6.35
CA GLU A 172 13.73 14.82 -6.09
C GLU A 172 12.32 14.68 -6.70
N GLU A 173 12.21 13.90 -7.76
CA GLU A 173 10.94 13.63 -8.46
C GLU A 173 10.05 12.61 -7.75
N LEU A 174 10.54 11.86 -6.75
CA LEU A 174 9.74 10.84 -6.06
C LEU A 174 9.01 11.41 -4.85
N ASN A 175 7.81 10.93 -4.63
CA ASN A 175 7.05 11.25 -3.43
C ASN A 175 7.47 10.31 -2.29
N LEU A 176 8.11 10.87 -1.26
CA LEU A 176 8.67 10.15 -0.12
C LEU A 176 7.83 10.42 1.14
N VAL A 177 7.07 9.43 1.57
CA VAL A 177 6.18 9.52 2.73
C VAL A 177 6.69 8.63 3.86
N GLN A 178 7.04 9.21 4.99
CA GLN A 178 7.39 8.46 6.19
C GLN A 178 6.13 8.22 7.03
N SER A 179 5.54 7.03 6.90
CA SER A 179 4.29 6.66 7.59
C SER A 179 4.52 6.15 9.02
N ALA A 180 5.75 5.69 9.34
CA ALA A 180 6.17 5.33 10.69
C ALA A 180 7.68 5.58 10.85
N SER A 181 8.19 5.47 12.08
CA SER A 181 9.63 5.60 12.33
C SER A 181 10.47 4.56 11.58
N THR A 182 9.91 3.39 11.31
CA THR A 182 10.54 2.26 10.62
C THR A 182 10.14 2.12 9.15
N TYR A 183 9.26 3.01 8.62
CA TYR A 183 8.67 2.89 7.28
C TYR A 183 8.91 4.14 6.44
N LEU A 184 9.40 3.94 5.22
CA LEU A 184 9.42 4.97 4.17
C LEU A 184 8.74 4.43 2.92
N GLU A 185 7.63 5.06 2.55
CA GLU A 185 6.90 4.76 1.32
C GLU A 185 7.42 5.64 0.19
N VAL A 186 7.56 5.05 -0.99
CA VAL A 186 8.03 5.72 -2.21
C VAL A 186 7.00 5.53 -3.30
N LEU A 187 6.47 6.62 -3.79
CA LEU A 187 5.38 6.70 -4.75
C LEU A 187 5.76 7.58 -5.93
N ALA A 188 4.98 7.51 -7.00
CA ALA A 188 5.06 8.47 -8.09
C ALA A 188 4.77 9.91 -7.60
N PRO A 189 5.21 10.92 -8.32
CA PRO A 189 4.95 12.34 -8.02
C PRO A 189 3.48 12.66 -7.90
#